data_9e14920ae46589550259d90a0d8aa86d
#
_entry.id   9e14920ae46589550259d90a0d8aa86d
#
_cell.length_a   1.000
_cell.length_b   1.000
_cell.length_c   1.000
_cell.angle_alpha   90.00
_cell.angle_beta   90.00
_cell.angle_gamma   90.00
#
_symmetry.space_group_name_H-M   'P 1'
#
loop_
_entity.id
_entity.type
_entity.pdbx_description
1 polymer ?
#
loop_
_entity_poly.entity_id
_entity_poly.type
_entity_poly.pdbx_seq_one_letter_code
_entity_poly.pdbx_strand_id
1 'polypeptide(L)'
;VKICGMTSVRDALLAVAAGADAIGVVLASPSPRSVTPEAAREIFAAVRPFVATVAVTSTDRPEDVAALLLSRPDAVQVPGDLELPPDAGVRVIRMLSPGDALRDDCDAVIVDGSHGTGRAFDPEYARRCVAASPVPVILAGGLTPHNVADAILAVRPHGVDVCSGVEAAPGIKDERLVRAFVKICRMMDNP
;
A
#
# COMPACT_ATOMS: atom_id res chain seq x y z
N VAL A 1 4.42 4.85 -7.07
CA VAL A 1 4.91 4.72 -5.67
C VAL A 1 3.77 4.96 -4.71
N LYS A 2 3.51 4.01 -3.80
CA LYS A 2 2.54 4.15 -2.70
C LYS A 2 3.28 4.30 -1.36
N ILE A 3 2.85 5.26 -0.54
CA ILE A 3 3.33 5.43 0.85
C ILE A 3 2.18 5.08 1.79
N CYS A 4 2.35 4.00 2.55
CA CYS A 4 1.30 3.40 3.39
C CYS A 4 1.43 3.80 4.87
N GLY A 5 0.35 3.62 5.64
CA GLY A 5 0.31 3.83 7.09
C GLY A 5 0.29 5.31 7.48
N MET A 6 -0.44 6.15 6.74
CA MET A 6 -0.69 7.54 7.12
C MET A 6 -1.61 7.61 8.32
N THR A 7 -1.23 8.38 9.33
CA THR A 7 -2.03 8.64 10.53
C THR A 7 -2.38 10.12 10.70
N SER A 8 -1.82 10.99 9.84
CA SER A 8 -2.04 12.44 9.90
C SER A 8 -2.11 13.06 8.50
N VAL A 9 -2.83 14.17 8.39
CA VAL A 9 -2.87 15.03 7.20
C VAL A 9 -1.47 15.54 6.86
N ARG A 10 -0.67 15.89 7.87
CA ARG A 10 0.71 16.37 7.69
C ARG A 10 1.55 15.36 6.92
N ASP A 11 1.55 14.10 7.33
CA ASP A 11 2.38 13.06 6.72
C ASP A 11 1.86 12.69 5.31
N ALA A 12 0.54 12.76 5.10
CA ALA A 12 -0.05 12.58 3.78
C ALA A 12 0.40 13.69 2.80
N LEU A 13 0.33 14.96 3.22
CA LEU A 13 0.80 16.08 2.41
C LEU A 13 2.32 16.02 2.16
N LEU A 14 3.10 15.54 3.12
CA LEU A 14 4.52 15.27 2.94
C LEU A 14 4.76 14.24 1.84
N ALA A 15 4.03 13.14 1.82
CA ALA A 15 4.15 12.10 0.78
C ALA A 15 3.77 12.66 -0.60
N VAL A 16 2.70 13.45 -0.69
CA VAL A 16 2.31 14.14 -1.93
C VAL A 16 3.40 15.09 -2.42
N ALA A 17 3.94 15.92 -1.54
CA ALA A 17 5.01 16.86 -1.86
C ALA A 17 6.32 16.15 -2.26
N ALA A 18 6.53 14.91 -1.83
CA ALA A 18 7.63 14.07 -2.26
C ALA A 18 7.40 13.43 -3.64
N GLY A 19 6.16 13.42 -4.16
CA GLY A 19 5.79 12.85 -5.44
C GLY A 19 5.22 11.42 -5.37
N ALA A 20 4.58 11.04 -4.26
CA ALA A 20 3.84 9.78 -4.17
C ALA A 20 2.60 9.80 -5.08
N ASP A 21 2.32 8.66 -5.73
CA ASP A 21 1.14 8.47 -6.59
C ASP A 21 -0.10 8.02 -5.79
N ALA A 22 0.15 7.38 -4.65
CA ALA A 22 -0.89 6.89 -3.76
C ALA A 22 -0.47 6.98 -2.30
N ILE A 23 -1.45 7.15 -1.41
CA ILE A 23 -1.28 7.00 0.03
C ILE A 23 -2.19 5.89 0.57
N GLY A 24 -1.71 5.18 1.61
CA GLY A 24 -2.48 4.18 2.34
C GLY A 24 -2.78 4.62 3.76
N VAL A 25 -4.03 4.41 4.20
CA VAL A 25 -4.49 4.63 5.57
C VAL A 25 -5.03 3.32 6.12
N VAL A 26 -4.55 2.91 7.28
CA VAL A 26 -4.96 1.64 7.92
C VAL A 26 -6.21 1.85 8.75
N LEU A 27 -7.20 0.97 8.57
CA LEU A 27 -8.48 0.98 9.28
C LEU A 27 -8.83 -0.45 9.73
N ALA A 28 -9.64 -0.56 10.78
CA ALA A 28 -10.15 -1.85 11.27
C ALA A 28 -9.04 -2.91 11.40
N SER A 29 -7.96 -2.56 12.08
CA SER A 29 -6.78 -3.40 12.23
C SER A 29 -6.16 -3.20 13.61
N PRO A 30 -5.54 -4.24 14.20
CA PRO A 30 -4.80 -4.10 15.46
C PRO A 30 -3.49 -3.32 15.31
N SER A 31 -3.20 -2.83 14.12
CA SER A 31 -2.00 -2.05 13.82
C SER A 31 -1.95 -0.74 14.64
N PRO A 32 -0.77 -0.33 15.15
CA PRO A 32 -0.61 0.99 15.78
C PRO A 32 -0.80 2.15 14.78
N ARG A 33 -0.94 1.86 13.49
CA ARG A 33 -1.21 2.82 12.41
C ARG A 33 -2.70 2.93 12.09
N SER A 34 -3.55 2.16 12.78
CA SER A 34 -4.99 2.18 12.55
C SER A 34 -5.59 3.52 13.03
N VAL A 35 -6.43 4.11 12.20
CA VAL A 35 -7.15 5.34 12.52
C VAL A 35 -8.66 5.11 12.37
N THR A 36 -9.47 6.09 12.82
CA THR A 36 -10.92 6.05 12.62
C THR A 36 -11.31 6.37 11.17
N PRO A 37 -12.50 5.96 10.70
CA PRO A 37 -12.99 6.33 9.36
C PRO A 37 -13.07 7.84 9.14
N GLU A 38 -13.37 8.63 10.18
CA GLU A 38 -13.42 10.10 10.13
C GLU A 38 -12.03 10.68 9.87
N ALA A 39 -11.02 10.24 10.63
CA ALA A 39 -9.64 10.67 10.43
C ALA A 39 -9.11 10.26 9.04
N ALA A 40 -9.43 9.06 8.58
CA ALA A 40 -9.08 8.62 7.24
C ALA A 40 -9.70 9.52 6.16
N ARG A 41 -10.98 9.92 6.34
CA ARG A 41 -11.66 10.83 5.42
C ARG A 41 -11.00 12.21 5.36
N GLU A 42 -10.58 12.75 6.50
CA GLU A 42 -9.84 14.01 6.55
C GLU A 42 -8.49 13.90 5.80
N ILE A 43 -7.75 12.82 6.03
CA ILE A 43 -6.48 12.55 5.34
C ILE A 43 -6.70 12.46 3.83
N PHE A 44 -7.70 11.70 3.39
CA PHE A 44 -8.00 11.53 1.97
C PHE A 44 -8.46 12.85 1.32
N ALA A 45 -9.28 13.62 1.99
CA ALA A 45 -9.73 14.92 1.48
C ALA A 45 -8.58 15.90 1.24
N ALA A 46 -7.54 15.86 2.09
CA ALA A 46 -6.39 16.75 2.00
C ALA A 46 -5.51 16.51 0.77
N VAL A 47 -5.51 15.30 0.18
CA VAL A 47 -4.61 14.92 -0.93
C VAL A 47 -5.32 14.82 -2.29
N ARG A 48 -6.65 14.84 -2.31
CA ARG A 48 -7.45 14.77 -3.53
C ARG A 48 -7.35 16.06 -4.37
N PRO A 49 -7.59 15.98 -5.68
CA PRO A 49 -8.01 14.81 -6.48
C PRO A 49 -6.85 14.07 -7.18
N PHE A 50 -5.58 14.48 -6.98
CA PHE A 50 -4.47 14.05 -7.84
C PHE A 50 -3.67 12.86 -7.31
N VAL A 51 -3.89 12.45 -6.05
CA VAL A 51 -3.21 11.31 -5.43
C VAL A 51 -4.25 10.27 -5.03
N ALA A 52 -4.01 9.02 -5.44
CA ALA A 52 -4.91 7.92 -5.13
C ALA A 52 -4.93 7.63 -3.62
N THR A 53 -6.12 7.40 -3.09
CA THR A 53 -6.35 7.13 -1.67
C THR A 53 -6.74 5.67 -1.47
N VAL A 54 -6.02 4.96 -0.60
CA VAL A 54 -6.21 3.52 -0.36
C VAL A 54 -6.55 3.27 1.11
N ALA A 55 -7.74 2.75 1.39
CA ALA A 55 -8.09 2.24 2.71
C ALA A 55 -7.55 0.81 2.86
N VAL A 56 -6.75 0.57 3.88
CA VAL A 56 -6.02 -0.69 4.09
C VAL A 56 -6.54 -1.37 5.34
N THR A 57 -6.81 -2.67 5.26
CA THR A 57 -7.14 -3.47 6.44
C THR A 57 -6.46 -4.83 6.41
N SER A 58 -6.25 -5.40 7.59
CA SER A 58 -5.85 -6.79 7.78
C SER A 58 -6.98 -7.64 8.41
N THR A 59 -8.19 -7.09 8.50
CA THR A 59 -9.33 -7.84 9.02
C THR A 59 -9.78 -8.92 8.02
N ASP A 60 -10.24 -10.03 8.55
CA ASP A 60 -10.96 -11.09 7.83
C ASP A 60 -12.49 -10.98 8.01
N ARG A 61 -12.97 -9.93 8.68
CA ARG A 61 -14.36 -9.72 9.07
C ARG A 61 -15.10 -8.85 8.05
N PRO A 62 -16.10 -9.38 7.34
CA PRO A 62 -16.88 -8.62 6.35
C PRO A 62 -17.55 -7.36 6.93
N GLU A 63 -17.95 -7.39 8.22
CA GLU A 63 -18.56 -6.24 8.89
C GLU A 63 -17.63 -5.03 8.99
N ASP A 64 -16.31 -5.23 8.99
CA ASP A 64 -15.35 -4.14 9.04
C ASP A 64 -15.18 -3.43 7.69
N VAL A 65 -15.62 -4.06 6.58
CA VAL A 65 -15.58 -3.48 5.23
C VAL A 65 -16.37 -2.16 5.17
N ALA A 66 -17.48 -2.08 5.87
CA ALA A 66 -18.27 -0.86 5.93
C ALA A 66 -17.47 0.34 6.46
N ALA A 67 -16.60 0.12 7.45
CA ALA A 67 -15.72 1.17 7.98
C ALA A 67 -14.72 1.69 6.93
N LEU A 68 -14.19 0.79 6.09
CA LEU A 68 -13.30 1.17 4.98
C LEU A 68 -14.04 2.04 3.97
N LEU A 69 -15.24 1.62 3.54
CA LEU A 69 -16.03 2.32 2.55
C LEU A 69 -16.55 3.69 3.05
N LEU A 70 -16.84 3.81 4.36
CA LEU A 70 -17.21 5.09 4.97
C LEU A 70 -16.12 6.15 4.86
N SER A 71 -14.87 5.77 4.75
CA SER A 71 -13.76 6.71 4.54
C SER A 71 -13.70 7.27 3.11
N ARG A 72 -14.50 6.71 2.17
CA ARG A 72 -14.59 7.07 0.75
C ARG A 72 -13.23 7.03 0.03
N PRO A 73 -12.53 5.90 0.04
CA PRO A 73 -11.25 5.76 -0.66
C PRO A 73 -11.45 5.61 -2.18
N ASP A 74 -10.38 5.76 -2.96
CA ASP A 74 -10.37 5.41 -4.39
C ASP A 74 -10.15 3.91 -4.59
N ALA A 75 -9.50 3.24 -3.62
CA ALA A 75 -9.29 1.80 -3.59
C ALA A 75 -9.31 1.26 -2.15
N VAL A 76 -9.63 -0.02 -2.01
CA VAL A 76 -9.43 -0.77 -0.77
C VAL A 76 -8.30 -1.78 -0.95
N GLN A 77 -7.45 -1.93 0.05
CA GLN A 77 -6.44 -2.99 0.11
C GLN A 77 -6.82 -3.96 1.23
N VAL A 78 -7.08 -5.21 0.85
CA VAL A 78 -7.70 -6.21 1.73
C VAL A 78 -6.98 -7.56 1.62
N PRO A 79 -7.11 -8.45 2.62
CA PRO A 79 -6.67 -9.84 2.51
C PRO A 79 -7.20 -10.53 1.25
N GLY A 80 -6.44 -11.51 0.74
CA GLY A 80 -6.76 -12.19 -0.51
C GLY A 80 -8.13 -12.85 -0.55
N ASP A 81 -8.60 -13.32 0.59
CA ASP A 81 -9.84 -14.09 0.76
C ASP A 81 -11.03 -13.28 1.35
N LEU A 82 -10.81 -12.00 1.73
CA LEU A 82 -11.92 -11.18 2.24
C LEU A 82 -12.93 -10.88 1.14
N GLU A 83 -14.18 -11.30 1.36
CA GLU A 83 -15.28 -10.98 0.46
C GLU A 83 -15.70 -9.51 0.59
N LEU A 84 -15.92 -8.87 -0.55
CA LEU A 84 -16.41 -7.50 -0.65
C LEU A 84 -17.83 -7.50 -1.23
N PRO A 85 -18.69 -6.53 -0.85
CA PRO A 85 -19.98 -6.36 -1.50
C PRO A 85 -19.80 -6.18 -3.02
N PRO A 86 -20.63 -6.82 -3.86
CA PRO A 86 -20.52 -6.73 -5.32
C PRO A 86 -20.62 -5.29 -5.88
N ASP A 87 -21.28 -4.41 -5.13
CA ASP A 87 -21.53 -3.01 -5.45
C ASP A 87 -20.68 -2.03 -4.61
N ALA A 88 -19.55 -2.48 -4.08
CA ALA A 88 -18.67 -1.63 -3.27
C ALA A 88 -18.24 -0.33 -3.97
N GLY A 89 -18.27 -0.30 -5.31
CA GLY A 89 -18.03 0.91 -6.11
C GLY A 89 -16.62 1.50 -5.96
N VAL A 90 -15.65 0.67 -5.59
CA VAL A 90 -14.27 1.05 -5.29
C VAL A 90 -13.31 0.02 -5.89
N ARG A 91 -12.13 0.46 -6.31
CA ARG A 91 -11.08 -0.46 -6.78
C ARG A 91 -10.57 -1.37 -5.67
N VAL A 92 -10.17 -2.58 -6.03
CA VAL A 92 -9.75 -3.61 -5.09
C VAL A 92 -8.29 -3.99 -5.32
N ILE A 93 -7.48 -3.92 -4.27
CA ILE A 93 -6.11 -4.42 -4.22
C ILE A 93 -6.09 -5.62 -3.27
N ARG A 94 -5.77 -6.82 -3.79
CA ARG A 94 -5.68 -8.03 -2.97
C ARG A 94 -4.27 -8.24 -2.43
N MET A 95 -4.15 -8.46 -1.13
CA MET A 95 -2.87 -8.85 -0.52
C MET A 95 -2.60 -10.33 -0.78
N LEU A 96 -1.42 -10.65 -1.29
CA LEU A 96 -0.95 -12.00 -1.53
C LEU A 96 0.29 -12.31 -0.71
N SER A 97 0.31 -13.50 -0.15
CA SER A 97 1.43 -14.10 0.58
C SER A 97 2.02 -15.28 -0.18
N PRO A 98 3.26 -15.68 0.13
CA PRO A 98 3.82 -16.90 -0.43
C PRO A 98 2.91 -18.11 -0.21
N GLY A 99 2.48 -18.74 -1.30
CA GLY A 99 1.56 -19.88 -1.31
C GLY A 99 0.14 -19.55 -1.73
N ASP A 100 -0.24 -18.25 -1.77
CA ASP A 100 -1.56 -17.85 -2.24
C ASP A 100 -1.67 -18.00 -3.77
N ALA A 101 -2.88 -18.32 -4.24
CA ALA A 101 -3.18 -18.33 -5.66
C ALA A 101 -3.24 -16.91 -6.22
N LEU A 102 -2.80 -16.74 -7.46
CA LEU A 102 -2.99 -15.48 -8.18
C LEU A 102 -4.47 -15.20 -8.40
N ARG A 103 -4.84 -13.92 -8.36
CA ARG A 103 -6.23 -13.44 -8.45
C ARG A 103 -6.42 -12.61 -9.73
N ASP A 104 -7.61 -12.71 -10.31
CA ASP A 104 -8.08 -11.90 -11.46
C ASP A 104 -9.38 -11.15 -11.16
N ASP A 105 -9.92 -11.33 -9.94
CA ASP A 105 -11.13 -10.68 -9.43
C ASP A 105 -10.83 -9.36 -8.69
N CYS A 106 -9.77 -8.67 -9.09
CA CYS A 106 -9.32 -7.41 -8.47
C CYS A 106 -8.60 -6.52 -9.49
N ASP A 107 -8.38 -5.24 -9.13
CA ASP A 107 -7.71 -4.27 -9.99
C ASP A 107 -6.18 -4.35 -9.91
N ALA A 108 -5.65 -4.86 -8.79
CA ALA A 108 -4.22 -5.11 -8.60
C ALA A 108 -4.01 -6.12 -7.45
N VAL A 109 -2.82 -6.70 -7.42
CA VAL A 109 -2.36 -7.47 -6.26
C VAL A 109 -1.15 -6.80 -5.63
N ILE A 110 -1.04 -6.91 -4.30
CA ILE A 110 0.14 -6.48 -3.56
C ILE A 110 0.80 -7.71 -2.93
N VAL A 111 2.07 -7.91 -3.27
CA VAL A 111 2.88 -9.00 -2.72
C VAL A 111 3.64 -8.46 -1.51
N ASP A 112 3.22 -8.88 -0.32
CA ASP A 112 3.85 -8.50 0.95
C ASP A 112 4.32 -9.76 1.69
N GLY A 113 5.59 -10.08 1.57
CA GLY A 113 6.21 -11.20 2.29
C GLY A 113 6.29 -11.01 3.81
N SER A 114 5.93 -9.83 4.31
CA SER A 114 6.11 -9.46 5.72
C SER A 114 4.82 -9.44 6.53
N HIS A 115 3.64 -9.46 5.92
CA HIS A 115 2.37 -9.20 6.61
C HIS A 115 2.44 -7.97 7.56
N GLY A 116 3.13 -6.92 7.13
CA GLY A 116 3.32 -5.72 7.94
C GLY A 116 4.37 -5.84 9.06
N THR A 117 5.08 -6.97 9.20
CA THR A 117 6.12 -7.17 10.23
C THR A 117 7.49 -6.57 9.87
N GLY A 118 7.63 -6.01 8.65
CA GLY A 118 8.90 -5.43 8.17
C GLY A 118 9.94 -6.46 7.73
N ARG A 119 9.59 -7.75 7.62
CA ARG A 119 10.46 -8.76 7.02
C ARG A 119 10.68 -8.47 5.54
N ALA A 120 11.86 -8.81 5.04
CA ALA A 120 12.16 -8.70 3.61
C ALA A 120 11.23 -9.60 2.78
N PHE A 121 10.79 -9.09 1.64
CA PHE A 121 10.03 -9.87 0.65
C PHE A 121 10.87 -11.03 0.08
N ASP A 122 10.21 -12.04 -0.47
CA ASP A 122 10.85 -13.12 -1.25
C ASP A 122 10.95 -12.68 -2.72
N PRO A 123 12.17 -12.39 -3.24
CA PRO A 123 12.31 -11.90 -4.61
C PRO A 123 11.91 -12.92 -5.67
N GLU A 124 12.05 -14.22 -5.39
CA GLU A 124 11.71 -15.28 -6.34
C GLU A 124 10.19 -15.43 -6.45
N TYR A 125 9.51 -15.43 -5.31
CA TYR A 125 8.04 -15.40 -5.28
C TYR A 125 7.48 -14.16 -5.97
N ALA A 126 8.01 -12.97 -5.65
CA ALA A 126 7.56 -11.73 -6.25
C ALA A 126 7.75 -11.71 -7.78
N ARG A 127 8.89 -12.21 -8.30
CA ARG A 127 9.11 -12.34 -9.74
C ARG A 127 8.12 -13.30 -10.42
N ARG A 128 7.81 -14.43 -9.78
CA ARG A 128 6.79 -15.35 -10.30
C ARG A 128 5.42 -14.68 -10.35
N CYS A 129 5.05 -13.92 -9.32
CA CYS A 129 3.81 -13.16 -9.32
C CYS A 129 3.76 -12.14 -10.45
N VAL A 130 4.83 -11.36 -10.66
CA VAL A 130 4.89 -10.37 -11.75
C VAL A 130 4.79 -11.03 -13.12
N ALA A 131 5.42 -12.18 -13.31
CA ALA A 131 5.43 -12.87 -14.59
C ALA A 131 4.10 -13.57 -14.94
N ALA A 132 3.31 -13.96 -13.95
CA ALA A 132 2.12 -14.79 -14.12
C ALA A 132 0.80 -14.09 -13.76
N SER A 133 0.84 -12.95 -13.07
CA SER A 133 -0.38 -12.25 -12.66
C SER A 133 -1.12 -11.64 -13.86
N PRO A 134 -2.45 -11.83 -13.96
CA PRO A 134 -3.28 -11.18 -14.99
C PRO A 134 -3.53 -9.70 -14.68
N VAL A 135 -3.21 -9.22 -13.48
CA VAL A 135 -3.40 -7.84 -13.01
C VAL A 135 -2.07 -7.23 -12.54
N PRO A 136 -1.97 -5.89 -12.45
CA PRO A 136 -0.77 -5.23 -11.95
C PRO A 136 -0.31 -5.73 -10.58
N VAL A 137 1.01 -5.93 -10.41
CA VAL A 137 1.62 -6.38 -9.16
C VAL A 137 2.35 -5.24 -8.48
N ILE A 138 2.02 -4.97 -7.23
CA ILE A 138 2.68 -4.01 -6.36
C ILE A 138 3.60 -4.79 -5.41
N LEU A 139 4.86 -4.39 -5.31
CA LEU A 139 5.82 -5.00 -4.39
C LEU A 139 5.81 -4.27 -3.05
N ALA A 140 5.66 -5.02 -1.98
CA ALA A 140 5.75 -4.56 -0.60
C ALA A 140 6.63 -5.48 0.26
N GLY A 141 6.79 -5.15 1.53
CA GLY A 141 7.52 -5.95 2.51
C GLY A 141 8.97 -5.53 2.70
N GLY A 142 9.25 -4.84 3.79
CA GLY A 142 10.59 -4.45 4.21
C GLY A 142 11.35 -3.50 3.27
N LEU A 143 10.64 -2.81 2.35
CA LEU A 143 11.24 -1.82 1.48
C LEU A 143 11.70 -0.59 2.25
N THR A 144 12.85 -0.06 1.85
CA THR A 144 13.50 1.13 2.40
C THR A 144 14.19 1.90 1.28
N PRO A 145 14.64 3.15 1.51
CA PRO A 145 15.48 3.84 0.53
C PRO A 145 16.78 3.09 0.17
N HIS A 146 17.27 2.20 1.05
CA HIS A 146 18.52 1.49 0.82
C HIS A 146 18.39 0.26 -0.08
N ASN A 147 17.19 -0.33 -0.21
CA ASN A 147 16.99 -1.58 -0.94
C ASN A 147 16.00 -1.48 -2.10
N VAL A 148 15.24 -0.39 -2.22
CA VAL A 148 14.16 -0.30 -3.20
C VAL A 148 14.66 -0.33 -4.64
N ALA A 149 15.83 0.24 -4.95
CA ALA A 149 16.39 0.19 -6.29
C ALA A 149 16.69 -1.25 -6.72
N ASP A 150 17.38 -2.01 -5.86
CA ASP A 150 17.70 -3.42 -6.13
C ASP A 150 16.42 -4.27 -6.22
N ALA A 151 15.43 -3.98 -5.37
CA ALA A 151 14.13 -4.64 -5.41
C ALA A 151 13.40 -4.41 -6.75
N ILE A 152 13.36 -3.17 -7.25
CA ILE A 152 12.77 -2.83 -8.55
C ILE A 152 13.50 -3.55 -9.68
N LEU A 153 14.84 -3.51 -9.71
CA LEU A 153 15.64 -4.19 -10.74
C LEU A 153 15.44 -5.71 -10.72
N ALA A 154 15.38 -6.29 -9.54
CA ALA A 154 15.25 -7.74 -9.38
C ALA A 154 13.85 -8.26 -9.74
N VAL A 155 12.79 -7.52 -9.42
CA VAL A 155 11.39 -7.98 -9.49
C VAL A 155 10.65 -7.38 -10.69
N ARG A 156 10.94 -6.14 -11.05
CA ARG A 156 10.24 -5.34 -12.08
C ARG A 156 8.72 -5.25 -11.84
N PRO A 157 8.29 -4.84 -10.64
CA PRO A 157 6.88 -4.73 -10.32
C PRO A 157 6.25 -3.52 -11.05
N HIS A 158 4.92 -3.48 -11.13
CA HIS A 158 4.19 -2.31 -11.63
C HIS A 158 4.25 -1.12 -10.68
N GLY A 159 4.44 -1.36 -9.41
CA GLY A 159 4.59 -0.33 -8.39
C GLY A 159 5.24 -0.87 -7.13
N VAL A 160 5.61 0.03 -6.23
CA VAL A 160 6.16 -0.30 -4.91
C VAL A 160 5.36 0.37 -3.81
N ASP A 161 5.24 -0.32 -2.68
CA ASP A 161 4.57 0.16 -1.48
C ASP A 161 5.52 0.11 -0.29
N VAL A 162 5.60 1.21 0.45
CA VAL A 162 6.43 1.30 1.65
C VAL A 162 5.63 1.84 2.84
N CYS A 163 5.87 1.25 4.00
CA CYS A 163 5.27 1.69 5.26
C CYS A 163 6.33 2.01 6.30
N SER A 164 6.81 1.00 7.05
CA SER A 164 7.76 1.19 8.16
C SER A 164 9.14 1.67 7.72
N GLY A 165 9.58 1.33 6.50
CA GLY A 165 10.89 1.72 5.97
C GLY A 165 11.10 3.22 5.74
N VAL A 166 10.06 4.03 5.92
CA VAL A 166 10.09 5.49 5.82
C VAL A 166 9.47 6.17 7.05
N GLU A 167 9.49 5.49 8.19
CA GLU A 167 8.96 6.00 9.47
C GLU A 167 10.07 6.37 10.45
N ALA A 168 9.84 7.44 11.21
CA ALA A 168 10.63 7.80 12.40
C ALA A 168 10.17 6.99 13.62
N ALA A 169 8.88 6.69 13.70
CA ALA A 169 8.23 5.82 14.67
C ALA A 169 6.94 5.25 14.05
N PRO A 170 6.38 4.15 14.57
CA PRO A 170 5.14 3.59 14.01
C PRO A 170 4.04 4.64 13.83
N GLY A 171 3.59 4.84 12.58
CA GLY A 171 2.60 5.84 12.21
C GLY A 171 3.10 7.28 12.04
N ILE A 172 4.40 7.55 12.22
CA ILE A 172 5.00 8.88 12.03
C ILE A 172 6.03 8.80 10.91
N LYS A 173 5.80 9.51 9.80
CA LYS A 173 6.72 9.49 8.66
C LYS A 173 7.95 10.36 8.90
N ASP A 174 9.12 9.85 8.47
CA ASP A 174 10.35 10.63 8.39
C ASP A 174 10.43 11.31 7.01
N GLU A 175 10.46 12.62 6.99
CA GLU A 175 10.47 13.40 5.74
C GLU A 175 11.66 13.05 4.84
N ARG A 176 12.85 12.84 5.42
CA ARG A 176 14.07 12.55 4.65
C ARG A 176 13.96 11.18 3.99
N LEU A 177 13.45 10.19 4.74
CA LEU A 177 13.28 8.83 4.22
C LEU A 177 12.20 8.77 3.14
N VAL A 178 11.04 9.45 3.34
CA VAL A 178 9.98 9.53 2.32
C VAL A 178 10.52 10.15 1.02
N ARG A 179 11.18 11.31 1.10
CA ARG A 179 11.75 11.98 -0.08
C ARG A 179 12.82 11.14 -0.77
N ALA A 180 13.71 10.49 0.00
CA ALA A 180 14.73 9.62 -0.55
C ALA A 180 14.13 8.42 -1.28
N PHE A 181 13.13 7.76 -0.67
CA PHE A 181 12.46 6.60 -1.25
C PHE A 181 11.80 6.96 -2.59
N VAL A 182 10.96 8.00 -2.60
CA VAL A 182 10.25 8.42 -3.82
C VAL A 182 11.24 8.84 -4.91
N LYS A 183 12.29 9.61 -4.56
CA LYS A 183 13.32 10.02 -5.50
C LYS A 183 14.02 8.84 -6.16
N ILE A 184 14.39 7.80 -5.38
CA ILE A 184 15.03 6.60 -5.91
C ILE A 184 14.08 5.87 -6.86
N CYS A 185 12.81 5.68 -6.48
CA CYS A 185 11.84 5.04 -7.35
C CYS A 185 11.69 5.78 -8.69
N ARG A 186 11.58 7.12 -8.67
CA ARG A 186 11.46 7.93 -9.90
C ARG A 186 12.70 7.85 -10.80
N MET A 187 13.89 7.66 -10.22
CA MET A 187 15.10 7.42 -11.02
C MET A 187 15.09 6.06 -11.71
N MET A 188 14.38 5.09 -11.15
CA MET A 188 14.23 3.75 -11.74
C MET A 188 13.15 3.69 -12.83
N ASP A 189 12.21 4.64 -12.87
CA ASP A 189 11.17 4.74 -13.91
C ASP A 189 11.71 5.29 -15.25
N ASN A 190 12.88 5.96 -15.23
CA ASN A 190 13.60 6.49 -16.41
C ASN A 190 15.00 5.88 -16.47
N PRO A 191 15.18 4.67 -17.01
CA PRO A 191 16.50 4.07 -17.21
C PRO A 191 17.29 4.74 -18.35
#